data_a01e15b3306c2c6999886812bc8d93b5
#
_entry.id   a01e15b3306c2c6999886812bc8d93b5
#
_cell.length_a   1.000
_cell.length_b   1.000
_cell.length_c   1.000
_cell.angle_alpha   90.00
_cell.angle_beta   90.00
_cell.angle_gamma   90.00
#
_symmetry.space_group_name_H-M   'P 1'
#
loop_
_entity.id
_entity.type
_entity.pdbx_description
1 polymer ?
#
loop_
_entity_poly.entity_id
_entity_poly.type
_entity_poly.pdbx_seq_one_letter_code
_entity_poly.pdbx_strand_id
1 'polypeptide(L)'
;MLEWITQINNAVNGVVWGPLKHTIGAIFTNKDVTAHTSKEDMAISQFQSMCTALAGTIGTGNIVGVATAIVSGGPGAIFWMWVMALLGMMTSFSENVLGVYYRRKNEKGEWNGGAMYYLTDGLGAKKGCKQLGKVLAVLFACFCILASFGIGNMSQINSIAG
;
A
#
# COMPACT_ATOMS: atom_id res chain seq x y z
N MET A 1 -26.71 -28.56 -10.87
CA MET A 1 -26.22 -27.95 -9.60
C MET A 1 -24.70 -28.00 -9.52
N LEU A 2 -24.04 -29.12 -9.82
CA LEU A 2 -22.57 -29.24 -9.82
C LEU A 2 -21.87 -28.36 -10.87
N GLU A 3 -22.42 -28.23 -12.06
CA GLU A 3 -21.79 -27.41 -13.13
C GLU A 3 -21.66 -25.92 -12.75
N TRP A 4 -22.67 -25.39 -12.09
CA TRP A 4 -22.67 -24.01 -11.62
C TRP A 4 -21.59 -23.76 -10.56
N ILE A 5 -21.40 -24.68 -9.63
CA ILE A 5 -20.34 -24.63 -8.61
C ILE A 5 -18.97 -24.72 -9.28
N THR A 6 -18.82 -25.57 -10.30
CA THR A 6 -17.57 -25.70 -11.04
C THR A 6 -17.25 -24.43 -11.83
N GLN A 7 -18.25 -23.78 -12.45
CA GLN A 7 -18.06 -22.52 -13.16
C GLN A 7 -17.63 -21.39 -12.23
N ILE A 8 -18.27 -21.26 -11.05
CA ILE A 8 -17.87 -20.28 -10.05
C ILE A 8 -16.44 -20.57 -9.54
N ASN A 9 -16.14 -21.81 -9.23
CA ASN A 9 -14.80 -22.19 -8.78
C ASN A 9 -13.73 -21.88 -9.83
N ASN A 10 -13.99 -22.14 -11.09
CA ASN A 10 -13.08 -21.82 -12.19
C ASN A 10 -12.94 -20.31 -12.42
N ALA A 11 -14.02 -19.55 -12.29
CA ALA A 11 -13.99 -18.10 -12.38
C ALA A 11 -13.19 -17.49 -11.22
N VAL A 12 -13.44 -17.94 -9.99
CA VAL A 12 -12.70 -17.52 -8.79
C VAL A 12 -11.22 -17.90 -8.91
N ASN A 13 -10.92 -19.12 -9.34
CA ASN A 13 -9.55 -19.56 -9.57
C ASN A 13 -8.84 -18.75 -10.66
N GLY A 14 -9.52 -18.42 -11.75
CA GLY A 14 -8.96 -17.61 -12.83
C GLY A 14 -8.70 -16.17 -12.42
N VAL A 15 -9.62 -15.56 -11.69
CA VAL A 15 -9.53 -14.15 -11.28
C VAL A 15 -8.62 -13.96 -10.08
N VAL A 16 -8.65 -14.86 -9.10
CA VAL A 16 -7.87 -14.71 -7.86
C VAL A 16 -6.49 -15.36 -7.98
N TRP A 17 -6.44 -16.63 -8.42
CA TRP A 17 -5.20 -17.39 -8.41
C TRP A 17 -4.33 -17.19 -9.65
N GLY A 18 -4.92 -16.82 -10.79
CA GLY A 18 -4.17 -16.50 -12.00
C GLY A 18 -3.22 -15.31 -11.78
N PRO A 19 -3.74 -14.12 -11.44
CA PRO A 19 -2.91 -12.97 -11.11
C PRO A 19 -1.97 -13.20 -9.93
N LEU A 20 -2.44 -13.89 -8.87
CA LEU A 20 -1.64 -14.17 -7.69
C LEU A 20 -0.41 -15.05 -8.01
N LYS A 21 -0.60 -16.12 -8.79
CA LYS A 21 0.52 -16.97 -9.26
C LYS A 21 1.52 -16.20 -10.10
N HIS A 22 1.03 -15.34 -11.02
CA HIS A 22 1.89 -14.47 -11.82
C HIS A 22 2.67 -13.48 -10.94
N THR A 23 2.01 -12.85 -9.99
CA THR A 23 2.64 -11.89 -9.08
C THR A 23 3.66 -12.56 -8.19
N ILE A 24 3.33 -13.69 -7.57
CA ILE A 24 4.26 -14.46 -6.73
C ILE A 24 5.43 -14.98 -7.58
N GLY A 25 5.14 -15.53 -8.76
CA GLY A 25 6.18 -15.99 -9.68
C GLY A 25 7.13 -14.86 -10.09
N ALA A 26 6.61 -13.67 -10.41
CA ALA A 26 7.39 -12.49 -10.76
C ALA A 26 8.27 -12.01 -9.59
N ILE A 27 7.78 -12.07 -8.34
CA ILE A 27 8.56 -11.73 -7.15
C ILE A 27 9.81 -12.61 -7.01
N PHE A 28 9.67 -13.91 -7.25
CA PHE A 28 10.76 -14.87 -7.07
C PHE A 28 11.64 -15.04 -8.31
N THR A 29 11.10 -14.91 -9.51
CA THR A 29 11.84 -15.18 -10.75
C THR A 29 12.53 -13.96 -11.34
N ASN A 30 12.14 -12.75 -10.95
CA ASN A 30 12.74 -11.49 -11.41
C ASN A 30 12.84 -11.35 -12.95
N LYS A 31 12.06 -12.15 -13.69
CA LYS A 31 12.21 -12.30 -15.14
C LYS A 31 11.56 -11.19 -15.96
N ASP A 32 10.48 -10.60 -15.44
CA ASP A 32 9.66 -9.70 -16.26
C ASP A 32 9.91 -8.20 -16.01
N VAL A 33 10.64 -7.84 -14.96
CA VAL A 33 10.81 -6.44 -14.54
C VAL A 33 12.20 -5.88 -14.83
N THR A 34 13.19 -6.74 -15.00
CA THR A 34 14.57 -6.31 -15.31
C THR A 34 14.78 -5.90 -16.77
N ALA A 35 13.81 -6.18 -17.66
CA ALA A 35 13.93 -5.83 -19.07
C ALA A 35 13.94 -4.31 -19.35
N HIS A 36 13.44 -3.50 -18.43
CA HIS A 36 13.32 -2.04 -18.60
C HIS A 36 14.05 -1.21 -17.53
N THR A 37 14.72 -1.85 -16.59
CA THR A 37 15.45 -1.13 -15.55
C THR A 37 16.93 -1.22 -15.86
N SER A 38 17.50 -0.15 -16.38
CA SER A 38 18.94 -0.03 -16.54
C SER A 38 19.60 -0.14 -15.16
N LYS A 39 20.75 -0.79 -15.06
CA LYS A 39 21.53 -0.93 -13.82
C LYS A 39 21.89 0.40 -13.16
N GLU A 40 21.71 1.51 -13.87
CA GLU A 40 21.98 2.88 -13.42
C GLU A 40 20.84 3.50 -12.61
N ASP A 41 19.63 2.90 -12.61
CA ASP A 41 18.45 3.54 -12.01
C ASP A 41 18.26 3.27 -10.52
N MET A 42 19.21 2.67 -9.80
CA MET A 42 19.12 2.37 -8.35
C MET A 42 17.80 1.66 -7.97
N ALA A 43 17.23 0.88 -8.87
CA ALA A 43 15.97 0.21 -8.64
C ALA A 43 16.20 -1.01 -7.74
N ILE A 44 15.44 -1.07 -6.66
CA ILE A 44 15.40 -2.22 -5.77
C ILE A 44 14.69 -3.39 -6.45
N SER A 45 15.11 -4.62 -6.15
CA SER A 45 14.44 -5.81 -6.66
C SER A 45 13.00 -5.91 -6.13
N GLN A 46 12.14 -6.64 -6.83
CA GLN A 46 10.75 -6.84 -6.38
C GLN A 46 10.69 -7.49 -4.99
N PHE A 47 11.58 -8.43 -4.73
CA PHE A 47 11.67 -9.07 -3.42
C PHE A 47 12.06 -8.06 -2.33
N GLN A 48 13.04 -7.21 -2.58
CA GLN A 48 13.44 -6.14 -1.65
C GLN A 48 12.30 -5.15 -1.42
N SER A 49 11.58 -4.77 -2.48
CA SER A 49 10.41 -3.89 -2.38
C SER A 49 9.31 -4.52 -1.51
N MET A 50 9.03 -5.80 -1.71
CA MET A 50 8.06 -6.53 -0.89
C MET A 50 8.50 -6.60 0.58
N CYS A 51 9.76 -6.95 0.84
CA CYS A 51 10.30 -6.99 2.20
C CYS A 51 10.22 -5.63 2.89
N THR A 52 10.55 -4.55 2.18
CA THR A 52 10.45 -3.18 2.71
C THR A 52 9.01 -2.79 3.02
N ALA A 53 8.07 -3.11 2.12
CA ALA A 53 6.65 -2.86 2.34
C ALA A 53 6.10 -3.64 3.54
N LEU A 54 6.47 -4.92 3.68
CA LEU A 54 6.08 -5.74 4.83
C LEU A 54 6.69 -5.20 6.13
N ALA A 55 7.96 -4.82 6.12
CA ALA A 55 8.62 -4.26 7.30
C ALA A 55 7.98 -2.94 7.75
N GLY A 56 7.49 -2.12 6.81
CA GLY A 56 6.76 -0.89 7.14
C GLY A 56 5.31 -1.10 7.57
N THR A 57 4.70 -2.22 7.19
CA THR A 57 3.28 -2.49 7.44
C THR A 57 3.06 -3.34 8.69
N ILE A 58 3.96 -4.29 8.98
CA ILE A 58 3.85 -5.18 10.12
C ILE A 58 4.35 -4.45 11.37
N GLY A 59 3.42 -4.15 12.26
CA GLY A 59 3.71 -3.51 13.55
C GLY A 59 2.93 -4.19 14.69
N THR A 60 3.16 -3.74 15.91
CA THR A 60 2.45 -4.23 17.11
C THR A 60 0.93 -4.05 17.01
N GLY A 61 0.47 -3.05 16.26
CA GLY A 61 -0.95 -2.82 15.99
C GLY A 61 -1.64 -3.99 15.30
N ASN A 62 -0.93 -4.75 14.47
CA ASN A 62 -1.48 -5.93 13.79
C ASN A 62 -1.70 -7.13 14.74
N ILE A 63 -1.05 -7.14 15.88
CA ILE A 63 -1.19 -8.19 16.89
C ILE A 63 -2.08 -7.68 18.03
N VAL A 64 -1.65 -6.66 18.73
CA VAL A 64 -2.34 -6.10 19.90
C VAL A 64 -3.66 -5.43 19.51
N GLY A 65 -3.68 -4.67 18.41
CA GLY A 65 -4.88 -4.01 17.93
C GLY A 65 -5.96 -5.00 17.48
N VAL A 66 -5.58 -6.07 16.81
CA VAL A 66 -6.51 -7.15 16.44
C VAL A 66 -7.03 -7.88 17.67
N ALA A 67 -6.16 -8.23 18.61
CA ALA A 67 -6.56 -8.86 19.85
C ALA A 67 -7.56 -7.99 20.64
N THR A 68 -7.29 -6.70 20.78
CA THR A 68 -8.19 -5.73 21.43
C THR A 68 -9.53 -5.61 20.70
N ALA A 69 -9.52 -5.60 19.38
CA ALA A 69 -10.74 -5.54 18.57
C ALA A 69 -11.61 -6.80 18.78
N ILE A 70 -10.99 -7.97 18.88
CA ILE A 70 -11.71 -9.23 19.16
C ILE A 70 -12.29 -9.23 20.58
N VAL A 71 -11.52 -8.78 21.57
CA VAL A 71 -11.99 -8.71 22.95
C VAL A 71 -13.17 -7.75 23.10
N SER A 72 -13.13 -6.60 22.42
CA SER A 72 -14.16 -5.56 22.52
C SER A 72 -15.36 -5.84 21.63
N GLY A 73 -15.16 -6.37 20.44
CA GLY A 73 -16.21 -6.54 19.42
C GLY A 73 -16.65 -8.01 19.20
N GLY A 74 -16.04 -8.95 19.93
CA GLY A 74 -16.33 -10.38 19.77
C GLY A 74 -15.95 -10.94 18.40
N PRO A 75 -16.39 -12.16 18.06
CA PRO A 75 -16.06 -12.82 16.79
C PRO A 75 -16.51 -12.06 15.55
N GLY A 76 -17.55 -11.25 15.66
CA GLY A 76 -18.06 -10.41 14.57
C GLY A 76 -17.04 -9.34 14.09
N ALA A 77 -16.11 -8.95 14.94
CA ALA A 77 -15.04 -8.01 14.59
C ALA A 77 -14.17 -8.57 13.45
N ILE A 78 -13.88 -9.87 13.46
CA ILE A 78 -13.06 -10.51 12.41
C ILE A 78 -13.76 -10.42 11.05
N PHE A 79 -15.06 -10.69 11.01
CA PHE A 79 -15.83 -10.57 9.77
C PHE A 79 -15.77 -9.16 9.19
N TRP A 80 -15.99 -8.14 10.01
CA TRP A 80 -15.93 -6.75 9.57
C TRP A 80 -14.51 -6.32 9.18
N MET A 81 -13.49 -6.83 9.85
CA MET A 81 -12.09 -6.60 9.43
C MET A 81 -11.82 -7.16 8.05
N TRP A 82 -12.35 -8.32 7.69
CA TRP A 82 -12.21 -8.88 6.35
C TRP A 82 -12.92 -8.04 5.30
N VAL A 83 -14.15 -7.61 5.57
CA VAL A 83 -14.90 -6.72 4.66
C VAL A 83 -14.13 -5.42 4.44
N MET A 84 -13.64 -4.81 5.51
CA MET A 84 -12.85 -3.59 5.42
C MET A 84 -11.50 -3.79 4.71
N ALA A 85 -10.87 -4.95 4.88
CA ALA A 85 -9.63 -5.28 4.19
C ALA A 85 -9.83 -5.37 2.67
N LEU A 86 -10.93 -5.98 2.21
CA LEU A 86 -11.27 -6.04 0.79
C LEU A 86 -11.45 -4.65 0.18
N LEU A 87 -12.16 -3.76 0.86
CA LEU A 87 -12.33 -2.38 0.41
C LEU A 87 -11.00 -1.59 0.49
N GLY A 88 -10.24 -1.80 1.55
CA GLY A 88 -8.95 -1.16 1.76
C GLY A 88 -7.88 -1.54 0.74
N MET A 89 -7.91 -2.78 0.21
CA MET A 89 -6.99 -3.21 -0.84
C MET A 89 -7.08 -2.34 -2.09
N MET A 90 -8.29 -1.97 -2.51
CA MET A 90 -8.49 -1.12 -3.69
C MET A 90 -7.93 0.28 -3.46
N THR A 91 -8.13 0.84 -2.27
CA THR A 91 -7.60 2.15 -1.89
C THR A 91 -6.08 2.14 -1.87
N SER A 92 -5.47 1.16 -1.20
CA SER A 92 -4.01 1.02 -1.14
C SER A 92 -3.39 0.78 -2.52
N PHE A 93 -4.04 -0.01 -3.37
CA PHE A 93 -3.60 -0.21 -4.75
C PHE A 93 -3.58 1.12 -5.52
N SER A 94 -4.67 1.89 -5.43
CA SER A 94 -4.78 3.19 -6.10
C SER A 94 -3.72 4.18 -5.61
N GLU A 95 -3.47 4.24 -4.31
CA GLU A 95 -2.42 5.08 -3.72
C GLU A 95 -1.03 4.70 -4.24
N ASN A 96 -0.72 3.42 -4.25
CA ASN A 96 0.57 2.94 -4.74
C ASN A 96 0.77 3.23 -6.23
N VAL A 97 -0.25 3.02 -7.06
CA VAL A 97 -0.21 3.33 -8.49
C VAL A 97 0.02 4.83 -8.70
N LEU A 98 -0.73 5.68 -7.99
CA LEU A 98 -0.56 7.14 -8.08
C LEU A 98 0.83 7.57 -7.58
N GLY A 99 1.31 6.98 -6.49
CA GLY A 99 2.63 7.26 -5.94
C GLY A 99 3.77 6.93 -6.89
N VAL A 100 3.65 5.82 -7.62
CA VAL A 100 4.63 5.43 -8.66
C VAL A 100 4.50 6.28 -9.91
N TYR A 101 3.27 6.58 -10.35
CA TYR A 101 3.02 7.34 -11.57
C TYR A 101 3.52 8.80 -11.48
N TYR A 102 3.31 9.46 -10.33
CA TYR A 102 3.72 10.85 -10.11
C TYR A 102 5.08 11.00 -9.43
N ARG A 103 5.87 9.92 -9.31
CA ARG A 103 7.23 10.01 -8.77
C ARG A 103 8.13 10.84 -9.66
N ARG A 104 9.06 11.57 -9.05
CA ARG A 104 10.05 12.41 -9.73
C ARG A 104 11.47 12.05 -9.31
N LYS A 105 12.44 12.22 -10.21
CA LYS A 105 13.86 12.14 -9.86
C LYS A 105 14.30 13.45 -9.20
N ASN A 106 14.99 13.34 -8.08
CA ASN A 106 15.64 14.46 -7.42
C ASN A 106 16.94 14.83 -8.16
N GLU A 107 17.55 15.97 -7.84
CA GLU A 107 18.85 16.40 -8.38
C GLU A 107 19.97 15.38 -8.15
N LYS A 108 19.85 14.53 -7.13
CA LYS A 108 20.76 13.42 -6.82
C LYS A 108 20.47 12.14 -7.59
N GLY A 109 19.49 12.12 -8.51
CA GLY A 109 19.08 10.92 -9.24
C GLY A 109 18.19 9.95 -8.47
N GLU A 110 17.82 10.26 -7.21
CA GLU A 110 16.96 9.43 -6.38
C GLU A 110 15.48 9.63 -6.74
N TRP A 111 14.71 8.55 -6.66
CA TRP A 111 13.28 8.61 -6.89
C TRP A 111 12.53 9.08 -5.66
N ASN A 112 11.83 10.18 -5.77
CA ASN A 112 10.93 10.71 -4.76
C ASN A 112 9.48 10.59 -5.23
N GLY A 113 8.62 10.01 -4.39
CA GLY A 113 7.21 9.83 -4.64
C GLY A 113 6.40 10.02 -3.37
N GLY A 114 5.09 9.88 -3.49
CA GLY A 114 4.16 9.94 -2.37
C GLY A 114 2.99 10.87 -2.62
N ALA A 115 2.11 10.98 -1.61
CA ALA A 115 0.87 11.73 -1.73
C ALA A 115 1.05 13.21 -2.08
N MET A 116 2.13 13.82 -1.62
CA MET A 116 2.46 15.21 -1.92
C MET A 116 2.57 15.47 -3.43
N TYR A 117 3.18 14.54 -4.16
CA TYR A 117 3.41 14.68 -5.60
C TYR A 117 2.12 14.50 -6.40
N TYR A 118 1.33 13.45 -6.15
CA TYR A 118 0.09 13.28 -6.90
C TYR A 118 -0.99 14.30 -6.53
N LEU A 119 -0.98 14.85 -5.31
CA LEU A 119 -1.85 15.97 -4.96
C LEU A 119 -1.44 17.25 -5.69
N THR A 120 -0.14 17.54 -5.78
CA THR A 120 0.34 18.74 -6.44
C THR A 120 0.19 18.66 -7.96
N ASP A 121 0.56 17.53 -8.56
CA ASP A 121 0.60 17.37 -10.01
C ASP A 121 -0.71 16.84 -10.58
N GLY A 122 -1.31 15.83 -9.96
CA GLY A 122 -2.56 15.22 -10.43
C GLY A 122 -3.74 16.14 -10.25
N LEU A 123 -3.91 16.71 -9.06
CA LEU A 123 -4.97 17.68 -8.80
C LEU A 123 -4.65 19.03 -9.44
N GLY A 124 -3.38 19.43 -9.44
CA GLY A 124 -2.93 20.69 -10.04
C GLY A 124 -3.01 20.75 -11.56
N ALA A 125 -3.12 19.60 -12.25
CA ALA A 125 -3.36 19.53 -13.69
C ALA A 125 -4.81 19.93 -14.07
N LYS A 126 -5.75 19.85 -13.14
CA LYS A 126 -7.15 20.26 -13.38
C LYS A 126 -7.27 21.78 -13.33
N LYS A 127 -7.95 22.37 -14.33
CA LYS A 127 -8.21 23.81 -14.39
C LYS A 127 -8.92 24.29 -13.10
N GLY A 128 -8.33 25.28 -12.43
CA GLY A 128 -8.87 25.86 -11.20
C GLY A 128 -8.44 25.18 -9.89
N CYS A 129 -7.88 23.96 -9.91
CA CYS A 129 -7.53 23.22 -8.70
C CYS A 129 -6.04 23.31 -8.32
N LYS A 130 -5.24 24.09 -9.02
CA LYS A 130 -3.78 24.18 -8.80
C LYS A 130 -3.42 24.66 -7.39
N GLN A 131 -4.11 25.65 -6.88
CA GLN A 131 -3.88 26.14 -5.50
C GLN A 131 -4.38 25.15 -4.47
N LEU A 132 -5.54 24.54 -4.72
CA LEU A 132 -6.10 23.52 -3.83
C LEU A 132 -5.16 22.32 -3.71
N GLY A 133 -4.59 21.83 -4.81
CA GLY A 133 -3.59 20.75 -4.80
C GLY A 133 -2.37 21.08 -3.96
N LYS A 134 -1.84 22.30 -4.06
CA LYS A 134 -0.70 22.73 -3.23
C LYS A 134 -1.04 22.82 -1.75
N VAL A 135 -2.18 23.40 -1.41
CA VAL A 135 -2.63 23.51 0.00
C VAL A 135 -2.82 22.14 0.61
N LEU A 136 -3.49 21.22 -0.11
CA LEU A 136 -3.67 19.84 0.36
C LEU A 136 -2.34 19.09 0.52
N ALA A 137 -1.39 19.28 -0.40
CA ALA A 137 -0.07 18.67 -0.29
C ALA A 137 0.71 19.16 0.94
N VAL A 138 0.65 20.46 1.24
CA VAL A 138 1.29 21.04 2.43
C VAL A 138 0.60 20.53 3.71
N LEU A 139 -0.73 20.54 3.75
CA LEU A 139 -1.49 20.01 4.89
C LEU A 139 -1.17 18.53 5.13
N PHE A 140 -1.13 17.73 4.08
CA PHE A 140 -0.75 16.33 4.17
C PHE A 140 0.67 16.17 4.75
N ALA A 141 1.65 16.94 4.27
CA ALA A 141 3.01 16.91 4.79
C ALA A 141 3.07 17.29 6.28
N CYS A 142 2.34 18.33 6.69
CA CYS A 142 2.25 18.73 8.10
C CYS A 142 1.64 17.61 8.96
N PHE A 143 0.55 17.01 8.52
CA PHE A 143 -0.07 15.89 9.26
C PHE A 143 0.82 14.66 9.32
N CYS A 144 1.58 14.35 8.26
CA CYS A 144 2.56 13.26 8.29
C CYS A 144 3.67 13.51 9.32
N ILE A 145 4.17 14.75 9.43
CA ILE A 145 5.16 15.11 10.45
C ILE A 145 4.58 14.93 11.85
N LEU A 146 3.37 15.44 12.10
CA LEU A 146 2.71 15.29 13.40
C LEU A 146 2.43 13.81 13.73
N ALA A 147 1.97 13.03 12.76
CA ALA A 147 1.71 11.60 12.94
C ALA A 147 2.99 10.81 13.25
N SER A 148 4.12 11.21 12.67
CA SER A 148 5.42 10.57 12.92
C SER A 148 5.85 10.68 14.40
N PHE A 149 5.52 11.78 15.07
CA PHE A 149 5.82 11.94 16.50
C PHE A 149 4.95 11.07 17.43
N GLY A 150 3.72 10.76 17.02
CA GLY A 150 2.75 10.03 17.85
C GLY A 150 2.66 8.55 17.50
N ILE A 151 2.03 8.25 16.39
CA ILE A 151 1.62 6.89 16.02
C ILE A 151 2.82 6.00 15.65
N GLY A 152 3.88 6.57 15.08
CA GLY A 152 5.02 5.80 14.60
C GLY A 152 5.85 5.14 15.70
N ASN A 153 5.99 5.79 16.86
CA ASN A 153 6.89 5.33 17.93
C ASN A 153 6.17 5.07 19.25
N MET A 154 5.31 5.98 19.72
CA MET A 154 4.75 5.90 21.07
C MET A 154 3.80 4.72 21.26
N SER A 155 2.96 4.41 20.29
CA SER A 155 2.04 3.28 20.39
C SER A 155 2.76 1.93 20.38
N GLN A 156 3.86 1.82 19.62
CA GLN A 156 4.65 0.59 19.56
C GLN A 156 5.43 0.38 20.85
N ILE A 157 6.07 1.43 21.40
CA ILE A 157 6.79 1.35 22.67
C ILE A 157 5.84 0.98 23.81
N ASN A 158 4.66 1.60 23.87
CA ASN A 158 3.67 1.29 24.89
C ASN A 158 3.18 -0.17 24.82
N SER A 159 3.03 -0.73 23.61
CA SER A 159 2.61 -2.13 23.43
C SER A 159 3.71 -3.14 23.75
N ILE A 160 4.99 -2.72 23.76
CA ILE A 160 6.13 -3.58 24.12
C ILE A 160 6.43 -3.50 25.61
N ALA A 161 6.19 -2.35 26.24
CA ALA A 161 6.50 -2.09 27.63
C ALA A 161 5.40 -2.59 28.60
N GLY A 162 4.19 -2.85 28.16
CA GLY A 162 3.06 -3.40 28.94
C GLY A 162 2.91 -4.88 28.79
#